data_b12566db69b11fe4dd5d5ece3d87f597
#
_entry.id   b12566db69b11fe4dd5d5ece3d87f597
#
_cell.length_a   1.000
_cell.length_b   1.000
_cell.length_c   1.000
_cell.angle_alpha   90.00
_cell.angle_beta   90.00
_cell.angle_gamma   90.00
#
_symmetry.space_group_name_H-M   'P 1'
#
loop_
_entity.id
_entity.type
_entity.pdbx_description
1 polymer ?
#
loop_
_entity_poly.entity_id
_entity_poly.type
_entity_poly.pdbx_seq_one_letter_code
_entity_poly.pdbx_strand_id
1 'polypeptide(L)'
;MLKLYSDPRAPESHRTRIVLAEKELPVTTVDIDSENMPESFLELNPYGKLPTVIDRDTVFFESSVVNEYLDERYPHPPLKPGSPAGRAQMRLAVMRIEQEIYPIFDNLVRVKKKTEPAKKLRAYLETLNAYLANQEYFIAEQYSLADITLAPLLWRLTPNGIDVSELRHLQAYMDRLFERPAFQRSLTEDEEMFHAIF
;
A
#
# COMPACT_ATOMS: atom_id res chain seq x y z
N MET A 1 20.47 1.01 -12.11
CA MET A 1 20.08 0.10 -11.01
C MET A 1 19.08 0.85 -10.16
N LEU A 2 17.94 0.24 -9.83
CA LEU A 2 16.93 0.85 -8.99
C LEU A 2 17.40 0.88 -7.53
N LYS A 3 17.14 2.00 -6.84
CA LYS A 3 17.37 2.15 -5.40
C LYS A 3 16.11 2.66 -4.75
N LEU A 4 15.66 2.00 -3.70
CA LEU A 4 14.48 2.37 -2.93
C LEU A 4 14.92 2.84 -1.53
N TYR A 5 14.49 4.02 -1.15
CA TYR A 5 14.49 4.48 0.25
C TYR A 5 13.09 4.26 0.81
N SER A 6 12.99 3.51 1.89
CA SER A 6 11.75 2.95 2.41
C SER A 6 11.70 3.05 3.93
N ASP A 7 10.57 3.46 4.48
CA ASP A 7 10.32 3.20 5.90
C ASP A 7 9.80 1.75 6.02
N PRO A 8 10.44 0.88 6.83
CA PRO A 8 10.07 -0.53 6.95
C PRO A 8 8.68 -0.74 7.55
N ARG A 9 8.09 0.25 8.22
CA ARG A 9 6.79 0.16 8.89
C ARG A 9 5.67 0.91 8.20
N ALA A 10 6.00 1.86 7.30
CA ALA A 10 5.01 2.73 6.67
C ALA A 10 4.23 2.02 5.55
N PRO A 11 2.90 2.12 5.54
CA PRO A 11 2.08 1.49 4.50
C PRO A 11 2.34 2.06 3.10
N GLU A 12 2.73 3.34 2.99
CA GLU A 12 3.10 3.97 1.72
C GLU A 12 4.36 3.33 1.11
N SER A 13 5.35 3.03 1.95
CA SER A 13 6.56 2.32 1.54
C SER A 13 6.27 0.87 1.16
N HIS A 14 5.40 0.20 1.93
CA HIS A 14 5.02 -1.19 1.68
C HIS A 14 4.38 -1.36 0.30
N ARG A 15 3.46 -0.48 -0.11
CA ARG A 15 2.84 -0.60 -1.45
C ARG A 15 3.85 -0.50 -2.60
N THR A 16 4.92 0.27 -2.45
CA THR A 16 5.99 0.33 -3.46
C THR A 16 6.84 -0.95 -3.44
N ARG A 17 7.11 -1.52 -2.26
CA ARG A 17 7.76 -2.84 -2.17
C ARG A 17 6.93 -3.94 -2.83
N ILE A 18 5.57 -3.90 -2.69
CA ILE A 18 4.68 -4.83 -3.40
C ILE A 18 4.84 -4.68 -4.92
N VAL A 19 4.83 -3.46 -5.46
CA VAL A 19 5.00 -3.23 -6.91
C VAL A 19 6.35 -3.77 -7.39
N LEU A 20 7.43 -3.49 -6.68
CA LEU A 20 8.76 -4.00 -7.03
C LEU A 20 8.82 -5.53 -7.00
N ALA A 21 8.16 -6.16 -6.03
CA ALA A 21 8.06 -7.62 -5.92
C ALA A 21 7.18 -8.23 -7.02
N GLU A 22 6.07 -7.59 -7.41
CA GLU A 22 5.22 -8.02 -8.54
C GLU A 22 5.97 -7.95 -9.87
N LYS A 23 6.84 -6.96 -10.03
CA LYS A 23 7.67 -6.77 -11.21
C LYS A 23 8.96 -7.60 -11.20
N GLU A 24 9.24 -8.31 -10.10
CA GLU A 24 10.48 -9.08 -9.89
C GLU A 24 11.75 -8.27 -10.16
N LEU A 25 11.73 -6.98 -9.80
CA LEU A 25 12.81 -6.06 -10.09
C LEU A 25 13.95 -6.17 -9.06
N PRO A 26 15.19 -6.28 -9.50
CA PRO A 26 16.33 -6.14 -8.61
C PRO A 26 16.42 -4.69 -8.12
N VAL A 27 16.30 -4.51 -6.83
CA VAL A 27 16.34 -3.20 -6.17
C VAL A 27 17.26 -3.24 -4.96
N THR A 28 18.04 -2.17 -4.77
CA THR A 28 18.76 -1.95 -3.51
C THR A 28 17.88 -1.14 -2.59
N THR A 29 17.44 -1.74 -1.48
CA THR A 29 16.63 -1.03 -0.47
C THR A 29 17.52 -0.44 0.61
N VAL A 30 17.19 0.79 1.01
CA VAL A 30 17.78 1.51 2.15
C VAL A 30 16.65 1.87 3.08
N ASP A 31 16.67 1.31 4.28
CA ASP A 31 15.70 1.62 5.30
C ASP A 31 15.96 2.99 5.91
N ILE A 32 14.92 3.79 6.00
CA ILE A 32 14.92 5.14 6.58
C ILE A 32 13.84 5.19 7.67
N ASP A 33 14.25 5.63 8.85
CA ASP A 33 13.31 6.00 9.90
C ASP A 33 12.67 7.35 9.54
N SER A 34 11.37 7.37 9.28
CA SER A 34 10.63 8.58 8.91
C SER A 34 10.59 9.64 10.02
N GLU A 35 10.84 9.24 11.28
CA GLU A 35 10.92 10.18 12.42
C GLU A 35 12.32 10.75 12.61
N ASN A 36 13.36 10.14 12.00
CA ASN A 36 14.76 10.54 12.15
C ASN A 36 15.52 10.38 10.83
N MET A 37 15.16 11.19 9.84
CA MET A 37 15.72 11.13 8.49
C MET A 37 17.16 11.64 8.45
N PRO A 38 18.11 10.87 7.85
CA PRO A 38 19.49 11.32 7.67
C PRO A 38 19.59 12.55 6.76
N GLU A 39 20.53 13.46 7.04
CA GLU A 39 20.79 14.65 6.20
C GLU A 39 21.08 14.28 4.74
N SER A 40 21.87 13.22 4.53
CA SER A 40 22.17 12.70 3.19
C SER A 40 20.93 12.24 2.39
N PHE A 41 19.86 11.81 3.06
CA PHE A 41 18.60 11.53 2.43
C PHE A 41 17.84 12.82 2.10
N LEU A 42 17.85 13.81 3.01
CA LEU A 42 17.19 15.10 2.80
C LEU A 42 17.87 15.94 1.70
N GLU A 43 19.20 15.80 1.51
CA GLU A 43 19.90 16.36 0.35
C GLU A 43 19.41 15.76 -0.96
N LEU A 44 19.10 14.45 -0.97
CA LEU A 44 18.58 13.73 -2.13
C LEU A 44 17.11 14.06 -2.42
N ASN A 45 16.29 14.09 -1.38
CA ASN A 45 14.86 14.42 -1.42
C ASN A 45 14.52 15.44 -0.32
N PRO A 46 14.60 16.75 -0.62
CA PRO A 46 14.32 17.80 0.37
C PRO A 46 12.89 17.80 0.91
N TYR A 47 11.95 17.13 0.24
CA TYR A 47 10.58 16.97 0.72
C TYR A 47 10.44 15.92 1.83
N GLY A 48 11.49 15.12 2.09
CA GLY A 48 11.47 14.09 3.12
C GLY A 48 10.35 13.06 2.94
N LYS A 49 9.99 12.73 1.70
CA LYS A 49 8.90 11.80 1.40
C LYS A 49 9.40 10.38 1.18
N LEU A 50 8.74 9.42 1.82
CA LEU A 50 8.97 8.00 1.63
C LEU A 50 7.70 7.33 1.11
N PRO A 51 7.79 6.37 0.18
CA PRO A 51 9.01 5.88 -0.46
C PRO A 51 9.62 6.90 -1.43
N THR A 52 10.95 6.84 -1.58
CA THR A 52 11.67 7.54 -2.64
C THR A 52 12.42 6.51 -3.48
N VAL A 53 12.24 6.56 -4.78
CA VAL A 53 12.92 5.68 -5.74
C VAL A 53 13.86 6.48 -6.61
N ILE A 54 15.07 5.95 -6.80
CA ILE A 54 16.03 6.45 -7.79
C ILE A 54 16.11 5.43 -8.93
N ASP A 55 15.85 5.89 -10.14
CA ASP A 55 16.19 5.15 -11.36
C ASP A 55 17.19 5.98 -12.18
N ARG A 56 18.42 5.48 -12.31
CA ARG A 56 19.55 6.20 -12.90
C ARG A 56 19.80 7.51 -12.16
N ASP A 57 19.57 8.65 -12.80
CA ASP A 57 19.82 10.00 -12.27
C ASP A 57 18.50 10.72 -11.85
N THR A 58 17.36 10.00 -11.89
CA THR A 58 16.06 10.61 -11.60
C THR A 58 15.53 10.12 -10.26
N VAL A 59 15.08 11.06 -9.44
CA VAL A 59 14.49 10.82 -8.13
C VAL A 59 12.98 10.97 -8.23
N PHE A 60 12.25 9.94 -7.80
CA PHE A 60 10.79 9.91 -7.74
C PHE A 60 10.33 9.72 -6.30
N PHE A 61 9.32 10.43 -5.89
CA PHE A 61 8.67 10.29 -4.59
C PHE A 61 7.14 10.41 -4.75
N GLU A 62 6.36 10.27 -3.67
CA GLU A 62 4.93 10.00 -3.66
C GLU A 62 4.63 8.62 -4.26
N SER A 63 4.23 7.68 -3.39
CA SER A 63 4.13 6.27 -3.76
C SER A 63 3.16 5.98 -4.92
N SER A 64 2.08 6.76 -5.10
CA SER A 64 1.20 6.62 -6.27
C SER A 64 1.92 6.95 -7.57
N VAL A 65 2.72 8.01 -7.58
CA VAL A 65 3.53 8.41 -8.75
C VAL A 65 4.62 7.39 -9.02
N VAL A 66 5.34 6.98 -7.98
CA VAL A 66 6.40 5.95 -8.07
C VAL A 66 5.84 4.65 -8.63
N ASN A 67 4.70 4.19 -8.12
CA ASN A 67 4.09 2.93 -8.53
C ASN A 67 3.58 2.95 -9.98
N GLU A 68 2.99 4.06 -10.43
CA GLU A 68 2.63 4.23 -11.85
C GLU A 68 3.86 4.28 -12.75
N TYR A 69 4.91 5.02 -12.34
CA TYR A 69 6.18 5.06 -13.08
C TYR A 69 6.77 3.65 -13.24
N LEU A 70 6.85 2.87 -12.16
CA LEU A 70 7.38 1.51 -12.19
C LEU A 70 6.57 0.61 -13.12
N ASP A 71 5.23 0.71 -13.10
CA ASP A 71 4.37 -0.08 -13.99
C ASP A 71 4.49 0.34 -15.46
N GLU A 72 4.70 1.61 -15.75
CA GLU A 72 4.95 2.09 -17.13
C GLU A 72 6.34 1.72 -17.64
N ARG A 73 7.34 1.82 -16.77
CA ARG A 73 8.74 1.50 -17.10
C ARG A 73 8.96 0.01 -17.29
N TYR A 74 8.23 -0.81 -16.52
CA TYR A 74 8.28 -2.28 -16.53
C TYR A 74 6.87 -2.83 -16.72
N PRO A 75 6.36 -2.91 -17.97
CA PRO A 75 4.93 -3.13 -18.24
C PRO A 75 4.42 -4.54 -17.93
N HIS A 76 5.30 -5.48 -17.59
CA HIS A 76 4.90 -6.86 -17.30
C HIS A 76 5.34 -7.33 -15.92
N PRO A 77 4.44 -8.01 -15.17
CA PRO A 77 2.98 -8.10 -15.37
C PRO A 77 2.30 -6.71 -15.26
N PRO A 78 1.21 -6.44 -16.02
CA PRO A 78 0.52 -5.15 -15.94
C PRO A 78 -0.23 -5.01 -14.62
N LEU A 79 -0.07 -3.86 -13.95
CA LEU A 79 -0.77 -3.51 -12.70
C LEU A 79 -1.80 -2.39 -12.91
N LYS A 80 -2.05 -2.04 -14.18
CA LYS A 80 -3.08 -1.08 -14.60
C LYS A 80 -4.02 -1.72 -15.63
N PRO A 81 -5.32 -1.39 -15.62
CA PRO A 81 -6.25 -1.80 -16.65
C PRO A 81 -5.82 -1.36 -18.04
N GLY A 82 -6.09 -2.21 -19.05
CA GLY A 82 -5.71 -1.93 -20.44
C GLY A 82 -6.45 -0.75 -21.06
N SER A 83 -7.72 -0.50 -20.67
CA SER A 83 -8.53 0.57 -21.24
C SER A 83 -8.26 1.93 -20.56
N PRO A 84 -8.38 3.06 -21.30
CA PRO A 84 -8.29 4.38 -20.70
C PRO A 84 -9.30 4.63 -19.59
N ALA A 85 -10.55 4.18 -19.75
CA ALA A 85 -11.58 4.30 -18.72
C ALA A 85 -11.22 3.49 -17.46
N GLY A 86 -10.76 2.25 -17.61
CA GLY A 86 -10.30 1.44 -16.48
C GLY A 86 -9.13 2.07 -15.73
N ARG A 87 -8.15 2.64 -16.44
CA ARG A 87 -7.05 3.38 -15.82
C ARG A 87 -7.53 4.62 -15.04
N ALA A 88 -8.52 5.34 -15.58
CA ALA A 88 -9.11 6.47 -14.88
C ALA A 88 -9.84 6.04 -13.60
N GLN A 89 -10.62 4.95 -13.66
CA GLN A 89 -11.29 4.37 -12.49
C GLN A 89 -10.28 3.90 -11.43
N MET A 90 -9.19 3.24 -11.84
CA MET A 90 -8.13 2.83 -10.93
C MET A 90 -7.49 4.04 -10.23
N ARG A 91 -7.16 5.12 -10.97
CA ARG A 91 -6.61 6.35 -10.38
C ARG A 91 -7.58 7.01 -9.40
N LEU A 92 -8.87 7.04 -9.72
CA LEU A 92 -9.90 7.53 -8.79
C LEU A 92 -9.95 6.69 -7.51
N ALA A 93 -9.85 5.37 -7.64
CA ALA A 93 -9.81 4.48 -6.48
C ALA A 93 -8.57 4.74 -5.61
N VAL A 94 -7.38 4.80 -6.21
CA VAL A 94 -6.12 5.12 -5.52
C VAL A 94 -6.24 6.47 -4.79
N MET A 95 -6.67 7.51 -5.49
CA MET A 95 -6.84 8.86 -4.91
C MET A 95 -7.79 8.84 -3.71
N ARG A 96 -8.94 8.16 -3.81
CA ARG A 96 -9.91 8.08 -2.72
C ARG A 96 -9.37 7.30 -1.52
N ILE A 97 -8.66 6.19 -1.75
CA ILE A 97 -8.00 5.45 -0.68
C ILE A 97 -7.01 6.36 0.05
N GLU A 98 -6.17 7.10 -0.68
CA GLU A 98 -5.18 8.01 -0.11
C GLU A 98 -5.81 9.19 0.65
N GLN A 99 -6.88 9.77 0.14
CA GLN A 99 -7.49 10.95 0.73
C GLN A 99 -8.50 10.64 1.84
N GLU A 100 -9.17 9.49 1.78
CA GLU A 100 -10.24 9.14 2.70
C GLU A 100 -9.78 8.13 3.76
N ILE A 101 -9.01 7.09 3.38
CA ILE A 101 -8.74 5.94 4.25
C ILE A 101 -7.41 6.08 4.98
N TYR A 102 -6.34 6.46 4.28
CA TYR A 102 -5.03 6.67 4.91
C TYR A 102 -5.10 7.65 6.09
N PRO A 103 -5.78 8.83 6.00
CA PRO A 103 -5.91 9.74 7.13
C PRO A 103 -6.70 9.16 8.31
N ILE A 104 -7.71 8.30 8.06
CA ILE A 104 -8.46 7.62 9.12
C ILE A 104 -7.54 6.63 9.83
N PHE A 105 -6.76 5.87 9.05
CA PHE A 105 -5.80 4.91 9.59
C PHE A 105 -4.68 5.59 10.38
N ASP A 106 -4.10 6.66 9.88
CA ASP A 106 -3.09 7.47 10.57
C ASP A 106 -3.61 7.98 11.91
N ASN A 107 -4.84 8.49 11.92
CA ASN A 107 -5.48 8.90 13.16
C ASN A 107 -5.66 7.72 14.11
N LEU A 108 -6.06 6.54 13.63
CA LEU A 108 -6.21 5.35 14.44
C LEU A 108 -4.91 4.96 15.16
N VAL A 109 -3.78 5.07 14.45
CA VAL A 109 -2.46 4.69 14.99
C VAL A 109 -1.95 5.73 15.99
N ARG A 110 -2.13 7.03 15.70
CA ARG A 110 -1.54 8.15 16.47
C ARG A 110 -2.32 8.59 17.71
N VAL A 111 -3.64 8.44 17.72
CA VAL A 111 -4.44 8.96 18.83
C VAL A 111 -4.60 7.97 19.98
N LYS A 112 -4.62 8.48 21.24
CA LYS A 112 -4.87 7.66 22.43
C LYS A 112 -6.31 7.12 22.49
N LYS A 113 -7.31 7.91 22.06
CA LYS A 113 -8.71 7.49 21.96
C LYS A 113 -9.03 7.04 20.54
N LYS A 114 -9.01 5.75 20.31
CA LYS A 114 -9.21 5.13 18.99
C LYS A 114 -10.68 5.01 18.56
N THR A 115 -11.66 5.34 19.42
CA THR A 115 -13.09 5.05 19.23
C THR A 115 -13.66 5.66 17.94
N GLU A 116 -13.44 6.95 17.71
CA GLU A 116 -13.98 7.62 16.50
C GLU A 116 -13.27 7.20 15.20
N PRO A 117 -11.92 7.16 15.14
CA PRO A 117 -11.25 6.63 13.94
C PRO A 117 -11.61 5.18 13.65
N ALA A 118 -11.69 4.32 14.68
CA ALA A 118 -12.08 2.92 14.52
C ALA A 118 -13.52 2.78 13.97
N LYS A 119 -14.45 3.58 14.45
CA LYS A 119 -15.83 3.58 13.96
C LYS A 119 -15.92 4.02 12.50
N LYS A 120 -15.19 5.07 12.11
CA LYS A 120 -15.13 5.54 10.73
C LYS A 120 -14.50 4.47 9.79
N LEU A 121 -13.40 3.87 10.24
CA LEU A 121 -12.75 2.79 9.50
C LEU A 121 -13.68 1.59 9.34
N ARG A 122 -14.37 1.17 10.41
CA ARG A 122 -15.33 0.07 10.37
C ARG A 122 -16.44 0.32 9.34
N ALA A 123 -17.04 1.51 9.33
CA ALA A 123 -18.09 1.86 8.37
C ALA A 123 -17.59 1.80 6.92
N TYR A 124 -16.34 2.20 6.67
CA TYR A 124 -15.71 2.05 5.36
C TYR A 124 -15.53 0.57 5.00
N LEU A 125 -15.00 -0.24 5.92
CA LEU A 125 -14.77 -1.67 5.69
C LEU A 125 -16.08 -2.44 5.45
N GLU A 126 -17.17 -2.08 6.10
CA GLU A 126 -18.51 -2.62 5.85
C GLU A 126 -19.00 -2.27 4.42
N THR A 127 -18.79 -1.03 3.99
CA THR A 127 -19.09 -0.60 2.62
C THR A 127 -18.24 -1.35 1.60
N LEU A 128 -16.96 -1.50 1.88
CA LEU A 128 -16.03 -2.26 1.05
C LEU A 128 -16.43 -3.74 0.98
N ASN A 129 -16.81 -4.34 2.11
CA ASN A 129 -17.31 -5.73 2.15
C ASN A 129 -18.52 -5.93 1.26
N ALA A 130 -19.48 -4.99 1.28
CA ALA A 130 -20.65 -5.05 0.42
C ALA A 130 -20.28 -4.90 -1.08
N TYR A 131 -19.34 -4.03 -1.39
CA TYR A 131 -18.83 -3.86 -2.75
C TYR A 131 -18.14 -5.12 -3.27
N LEU A 132 -17.32 -5.76 -2.46
CA LEU A 132 -16.56 -6.97 -2.81
C LEU A 132 -17.44 -8.24 -2.94
N ALA A 133 -18.72 -8.18 -2.59
CA ALA A 133 -19.63 -9.32 -2.75
C ALA A 133 -19.72 -9.84 -4.20
N ASN A 134 -19.49 -8.94 -5.18
CA ASN A 134 -19.59 -9.26 -6.61
C ASN A 134 -18.30 -8.88 -7.37
N GLN A 135 -17.21 -8.67 -6.67
CA GLN A 135 -15.93 -8.24 -7.25
C GLN A 135 -14.81 -9.12 -6.73
N GLU A 136 -13.93 -9.56 -7.60
CA GLU A 136 -12.73 -10.29 -7.21
C GLU A 136 -11.65 -9.36 -6.70
N TYR A 137 -11.46 -8.22 -7.35
CA TYR A 137 -10.51 -7.16 -6.99
C TYR A 137 -11.21 -5.79 -6.93
N PHE A 138 -10.51 -4.79 -6.45
CA PHE A 138 -11.06 -3.45 -6.27
C PHE A 138 -11.54 -2.83 -7.61
N ILE A 139 -10.87 -3.14 -8.71
CA ILE A 139 -11.30 -2.76 -10.06
C ILE A 139 -11.71 -4.02 -10.83
N ALA A 140 -12.93 -4.45 -10.60
CA ALA A 140 -13.56 -5.61 -11.24
C ALA A 140 -12.77 -6.92 -11.06
N GLU A 141 -12.36 -7.56 -12.14
CA GLU A 141 -11.70 -8.88 -12.11
C GLU A 141 -10.18 -8.80 -12.21
N GLN A 142 -9.61 -7.60 -12.20
CA GLN A 142 -8.19 -7.40 -12.43
C GLN A 142 -7.49 -6.82 -11.21
N TYR A 143 -6.49 -7.55 -10.69
CA TYR A 143 -5.55 -7.02 -9.71
C TYR A 143 -4.80 -5.79 -10.25
N SER A 144 -4.73 -4.74 -9.46
CA SER A 144 -4.23 -3.44 -9.91
C SER A 144 -3.54 -2.63 -8.80
N LEU A 145 -3.01 -1.47 -9.16
CA LEU A 145 -2.46 -0.51 -8.20
C LEU A 145 -3.47 -0.06 -7.14
N ALA A 146 -4.79 -0.17 -7.38
CA ALA A 146 -5.80 0.12 -6.37
C ALA A 146 -5.77 -0.91 -5.23
N ASP A 147 -5.66 -2.20 -5.56
CA ASP A 147 -5.53 -3.29 -4.60
C ASP A 147 -4.22 -3.17 -3.82
N ILE A 148 -3.12 -2.86 -4.51
CA ILE A 148 -1.80 -2.63 -3.91
C ILE A 148 -1.82 -1.44 -2.95
N THR A 149 -2.61 -0.40 -3.27
CA THR A 149 -2.73 0.77 -2.39
C THR A 149 -3.47 0.43 -1.10
N LEU A 150 -4.46 -0.46 -1.15
CA LEU A 150 -5.28 -0.84 -0.01
C LEU A 150 -4.63 -1.95 0.86
N ALA A 151 -3.93 -2.90 0.25
CA ALA A 151 -3.39 -4.09 0.91
C ALA A 151 -2.55 -3.80 2.17
N PRO A 152 -1.62 -2.82 2.19
CA PRO A 152 -0.86 -2.48 3.39
C PRO A 152 -1.70 -2.02 4.57
N LEU A 153 -2.80 -1.32 4.33
CA LEU A 153 -3.72 -0.90 5.39
C LEU A 153 -4.50 -2.09 5.94
N LEU A 154 -4.98 -2.97 5.05
CA LEU A 154 -5.71 -4.18 5.45
C LEU A 154 -4.82 -5.11 6.27
N TRP A 155 -3.54 -5.25 5.92
CA TRP A 155 -2.56 -6.01 6.69
C TRP A 155 -2.41 -5.52 8.13
N ARG A 156 -2.59 -4.23 8.35
CA ARG A 156 -2.43 -3.57 9.66
C ARG A 156 -3.71 -3.48 10.48
N LEU A 157 -4.85 -4.04 10.05
CA LEU A 157 -6.11 -3.94 10.79
C LEU A 157 -6.05 -4.69 12.12
N THR A 158 -5.75 -5.98 12.09
CA THR A 158 -5.70 -6.85 13.29
C THR A 158 -4.71 -6.35 14.34
N PRO A 159 -3.46 -6.01 14.00
CA PRO A 159 -2.51 -5.44 14.96
C PRO A 159 -2.99 -4.13 15.62
N ASN A 160 -3.89 -3.40 14.96
CA ASN A 160 -4.49 -2.18 15.51
C ASN A 160 -5.83 -2.40 16.20
N GLY A 161 -6.24 -3.66 16.40
CA GLY A 161 -7.46 -4.03 17.13
C GLY A 161 -8.74 -3.86 16.32
N ILE A 162 -8.65 -3.87 14.98
CA ILE A 162 -9.81 -3.81 14.10
C ILE A 162 -10.17 -5.23 13.68
N ASP A 163 -11.23 -5.74 14.27
CA ASP A 163 -11.78 -7.06 13.93
C ASP A 163 -12.65 -6.97 12.68
N VAL A 164 -12.38 -7.83 11.71
CA VAL A 164 -13.12 -7.96 10.43
C VAL A 164 -13.68 -9.37 10.23
N SER A 165 -13.72 -10.19 11.27
CA SER A 165 -14.12 -11.61 11.20
C SER A 165 -15.54 -11.83 10.66
N GLU A 166 -16.44 -10.87 10.83
CA GLU A 166 -17.81 -10.91 10.31
C GLU A 166 -17.93 -10.45 8.84
N LEU A 167 -16.88 -9.84 8.28
CA LEU A 167 -16.85 -9.26 6.93
C LEU A 167 -16.32 -10.26 5.91
N ARG A 168 -17.13 -11.28 5.58
CA ARG A 168 -16.70 -12.47 4.82
C ARG A 168 -16.10 -12.16 3.44
N HIS A 169 -16.69 -11.20 2.70
CA HIS A 169 -16.19 -10.84 1.37
C HIS A 169 -14.87 -10.07 1.46
N LEU A 170 -14.76 -9.21 2.47
CA LEU A 170 -13.51 -8.51 2.77
C LEU A 170 -12.41 -9.50 3.19
N GLN A 171 -12.72 -10.48 4.04
CA GLN A 171 -11.75 -11.51 4.41
C GLN A 171 -11.26 -12.31 3.21
N ALA A 172 -12.18 -12.81 2.37
CA ALA A 172 -11.81 -13.54 1.16
C ALA A 172 -10.94 -12.69 0.20
N TYR A 173 -11.19 -11.38 0.16
CA TYR A 173 -10.35 -10.45 -0.59
C TYR A 173 -8.98 -10.27 0.05
N MET A 174 -8.91 -10.09 1.37
CA MET A 174 -7.65 -9.99 2.12
C MET A 174 -6.80 -11.25 1.94
N ASP A 175 -7.38 -12.43 2.10
CA ASP A 175 -6.68 -13.71 1.88
C ASP A 175 -6.06 -13.76 0.49
N ARG A 176 -6.84 -13.42 -0.55
CA ARG A 176 -6.38 -13.39 -1.93
C ARG A 176 -5.21 -12.43 -2.16
N LEU A 177 -5.22 -11.26 -1.50
CA LEU A 177 -4.11 -10.29 -1.58
C LEU A 177 -2.87 -10.79 -0.84
N PHE A 178 -3.06 -11.32 0.36
CA PHE A 178 -1.96 -11.70 1.25
C PHE A 178 -1.28 -13.00 0.84
N GLU A 179 -2.00 -13.92 0.20
CA GLU A 179 -1.45 -15.16 -0.36
C GLU A 179 -0.57 -14.94 -1.61
N ARG A 180 -0.62 -13.74 -2.20
CA ARG A 180 0.24 -13.45 -3.37
C ARG A 180 1.71 -13.53 -2.99
N PRO A 181 2.52 -14.27 -3.78
CA PRO A 181 3.96 -14.39 -3.48
C PRO A 181 4.68 -13.03 -3.44
N ALA A 182 4.25 -12.07 -4.25
CA ALA A 182 4.82 -10.72 -4.25
C ALA A 182 4.49 -9.95 -2.98
N PHE A 183 3.27 -10.10 -2.43
CA PHE A 183 2.91 -9.52 -1.14
C PHE A 183 3.80 -10.08 -0.03
N GLN A 184 3.94 -11.39 0.05
CA GLN A 184 4.77 -12.06 1.06
C GLN A 184 6.24 -11.62 0.99
N ARG A 185 6.80 -11.55 -0.24
CA ARG A 185 8.18 -11.06 -0.43
C ARG A 185 8.38 -9.57 -0.13
N SER A 186 7.31 -8.79 -0.09
CA SER A 186 7.36 -7.35 0.17
C SER A 186 7.36 -6.98 1.64
N LEU A 187 7.03 -7.93 2.52
CA LEU A 187 7.01 -7.73 3.97
C LEU A 187 8.42 -7.50 4.51
N THR A 188 8.54 -6.62 5.49
CA THR A 188 9.72 -6.48 6.33
C THR A 188 9.59 -7.34 7.57
N GLU A 189 10.70 -7.58 8.28
CA GLU A 189 10.67 -8.28 9.56
C GLU A 189 9.72 -7.62 10.57
N ASP A 190 9.69 -6.29 10.60
CA ASP A 190 8.76 -5.52 11.45
C ASP A 190 7.30 -5.81 11.10
N GLU A 191 6.97 -5.89 9.80
CA GLU A 191 5.61 -6.13 9.32
C GLU A 191 5.17 -7.58 9.51
N GLU A 192 6.08 -8.55 9.43
CA GLU A 192 5.81 -9.95 9.77
C GLU A 192 5.54 -10.12 11.26
N MET A 193 6.32 -9.42 12.11
CA MET A 193 6.11 -9.46 13.56
C MET A 193 4.76 -8.92 13.99
N PHE A 194 4.13 -8.01 13.23
CA PHE A 194 2.77 -7.53 13.55
C PHE A 194 1.75 -8.66 13.66
N HIS A 195 1.91 -9.75 12.92
CA HIS A 195 0.99 -10.89 12.93
C HIS A 195 1.48 -12.06 13.80
N ALA A 196 2.75 -12.08 14.23
CA ALA A 196 3.28 -13.12 15.08
C ALA A 196 2.89 -12.96 16.58
N ILE A 197 2.40 -11.77 16.96
CA ILE A 197 2.11 -11.39 18.36
C ILE A 197 0.62 -11.58 18.70
N PHE A 198 -0.24 -11.82 17.70
CA PHE A 198 -1.68 -11.99 17.84
C PHE A 198 -2.15 -13.34 17.28
#